data_815effca6d27894ad64aeaf5d1805fb9
#
_entry.id   815effca6d27894ad64aeaf5d1805fb9
#
_cell.length_a   1.000
_cell.length_b   1.000
_cell.length_c   1.000
_cell.angle_alpha   90.00
_cell.angle_beta   90.00
_cell.angle_gamma   90.00
#
_symmetry.space_group_name_H-M   'P 1'
#
loop_
_entity.id
_entity.type
_entity.pdbx_description
1 polymer ?
#
loop_
_entity_poly.entity_id
_entity_poly.type
_entity_poly.pdbx_seq_one_letter_code
_entity_poly.pdbx_strand_id
1 'polypeptide(L)'
;LSYQCVDTRELFTTTELDTANTMQIYNQYRTKYGIPFPDEIRSIRRKYGLSATKMSVILGFGENQYRLYENGDMPSLTNGRILKTIQVPAVFATFVEAAKNLLNTEEYDKIMLCIEELENESNTSKLIKQLIFTTDGRNQWNGYALPSMSKLKNTMLYFIEKFNGVFVTQMNKLLFYADFLAYRSRGLGLTGLVFKAVPYGPVPERWDRVYSLVDDIEQMPIESKNGNSGTKLVSALEFDEASLSEEELSCLAKV
;
A
#
# COMPACT_ATOMS: atom_id res chain seq x y z
N LEU A 1 -5.32 -14.52 15.49
CA LEU A 1 -4.59 -13.96 16.63
C LEU A 1 -5.41 -14.15 17.91
N SER A 2 -4.73 -14.45 19.02
CA SER A 2 -5.33 -14.57 20.36
C SER A 2 -4.34 -14.12 21.42
N TYR A 3 -4.84 -13.70 22.55
CA TYR A 3 -4.05 -13.55 23.78
C TYR A 3 -4.06 -14.85 24.57
N GLN A 4 -3.06 -15.03 25.40
CA GLN A 4 -3.03 -16.11 26.38
C GLN A 4 -2.99 -15.51 27.78
N CYS A 5 -3.90 -15.93 28.65
CA CYS A 5 -3.88 -15.54 30.05
C CYS A 5 -2.61 -16.07 30.72
N VAL A 6 -1.91 -15.21 31.43
CA VAL A 6 -0.64 -15.57 32.11
C VAL A 6 -0.88 -16.58 33.24
N ASP A 7 -2.02 -16.47 33.92
CA ASP A 7 -2.36 -17.28 35.08
C ASP A 7 -2.99 -18.62 34.70
N THR A 8 -4.03 -18.58 33.84
CA THR A 8 -4.81 -19.79 33.46
C THR A 8 -4.28 -20.47 32.22
N ARG A 9 -3.45 -19.77 31.40
CA ARG A 9 -2.99 -20.17 30.06
C ARG A 9 -4.11 -20.37 29.04
N GLU A 10 -5.32 -19.96 29.36
CA GLU A 10 -6.43 -19.99 28.43
C GLU A 10 -6.24 -18.96 27.31
N LEU A 11 -6.64 -19.36 26.09
CA LEU A 11 -6.62 -18.45 24.94
C LEU A 11 -7.92 -17.65 24.93
N PHE A 12 -7.80 -16.35 24.70
CA PHE A 12 -8.94 -15.45 24.56
C PHE A 12 -8.69 -14.42 23.46
N THR A 13 -9.76 -13.82 22.98
CA THR A 13 -9.72 -12.74 21.99
C THR A 13 -10.37 -11.49 22.57
N THR A 14 -10.09 -10.36 21.99
CA THR A 14 -10.78 -9.09 22.21
C THR A 14 -11.51 -8.68 20.95
N THR A 15 -12.42 -7.71 21.03
CA THR A 15 -13.13 -7.20 19.85
C THR A 15 -12.16 -6.72 18.76
N GLU A 16 -11.04 -6.10 19.16
CA GLU A 16 -10.00 -5.65 18.22
C GLU A 16 -9.33 -6.84 17.54
N LEU A 17 -8.99 -7.89 18.29
CA LEU A 17 -8.39 -9.10 17.72
C LEU A 17 -9.37 -9.87 16.84
N ASP A 18 -10.64 -9.94 17.20
CA ASP A 18 -11.67 -10.58 16.40
C ASP A 18 -11.87 -9.83 15.08
N THR A 19 -11.87 -8.50 15.12
CA THR A 19 -11.90 -7.67 13.92
C THR A 19 -10.69 -7.94 13.03
N ALA A 20 -9.47 -7.96 13.59
CA ALA A 20 -8.25 -8.24 12.85
C ALA A 20 -8.25 -9.67 12.27
N ASN A 21 -8.72 -10.66 13.04
CA ASN A 21 -8.85 -12.05 12.59
C ASN A 21 -9.85 -12.17 11.41
N THR A 22 -10.98 -11.49 11.51
CA THR A 22 -11.98 -11.44 10.44
C THR A 22 -11.41 -10.81 9.17
N MET A 23 -10.69 -9.69 9.31
CA MET A 23 -10.00 -9.05 8.18
C MET A 23 -8.96 -9.97 7.53
N GLN A 24 -8.22 -10.75 8.32
CA GLN A 24 -7.26 -11.73 7.78
C GLN A 24 -7.95 -12.82 6.96
N ILE A 25 -9.10 -13.32 7.42
CA ILE A 25 -9.92 -14.29 6.67
C ILE A 25 -10.39 -13.68 5.36
N TYR A 26 -10.91 -12.46 5.38
CA TYR A 26 -11.35 -11.75 4.18
C TYR A 26 -10.20 -11.49 3.21
N ASN A 27 -9.01 -11.15 3.72
CA ASN A 27 -7.82 -10.94 2.90
C ASN A 27 -7.37 -12.24 2.21
N GLN A 28 -7.37 -13.38 2.93
CA GLN A 28 -7.09 -14.68 2.34
C GLN A 28 -8.14 -15.08 1.28
N TYR A 29 -9.42 -14.80 1.54
CA TYR A 29 -10.49 -15.04 0.57
C TYR A 29 -10.29 -14.20 -0.69
N ARG A 30 -10.03 -12.88 -0.54
CA ARG A 30 -9.74 -12.00 -1.68
C ARG A 30 -8.56 -12.51 -2.50
N THR A 31 -7.47 -12.86 -1.84
CA THR A 31 -6.28 -13.43 -2.49
C THR A 31 -6.59 -14.71 -3.25
N LYS A 32 -7.30 -15.64 -2.61
CA LYS A 32 -7.65 -16.94 -3.22
C LYS A 32 -8.51 -16.79 -4.48
N TYR A 33 -9.44 -15.83 -4.49
CA TYR A 33 -10.39 -15.63 -5.58
C TYR A 33 -10.05 -14.46 -6.49
N GLY A 34 -8.91 -13.79 -6.25
CA GLY A 34 -8.44 -12.66 -7.06
C GLY A 34 -9.35 -11.43 -6.97
N ILE A 35 -10.02 -11.23 -5.84
CA ILE A 35 -10.88 -10.06 -5.58
C ILE A 35 -10.00 -8.91 -5.09
N PRO A 36 -10.10 -7.70 -5.66
CA PRO A 36 -9.32 -6.55 -5.21
C PRO A 36 -9.62 -6.19 -3.75
N PHE A 37 -8.59 -5.70 -3.06
CA PHE A 37 -8.70 -5.22 -1.68
C PHE A 37 -9.34 -3.82 -1.64
N PRO A 38 -9.93 -3.39 -0.51
CA PRO A 38 -10.60 -2.09 -0.40
C PRO A 38 -9.70 -0.90 -0.76
N ASP A 39 -8.43 -0.94 -0.40
CA ASP A 39 -7.45 0.09 -0.75
C ASP A 39 -7.07 0.06 -2.24
N GLU A 40 -7.04 -1.13 -2.88
CA GLU A 40 -6.89 -1.23 -4.34
C GLU A 40 -8.10 -0.63 -5.06
N ILE A 41 -9.32 -0.94 -4.60
CA ILE A 41 -10.56 -0.40 -5.15
C ILE A 41 -10.56 1.14 -5.04
N ARG A 42 -10.15 1.68 -3.90
CA ARG A 42 -9.99 3.13 -3.69
C ARG A 42 -8.90 3.71 -4.58
N SER A 43 -7.79 3.00 -4.77
CA SER A 43 -6.68 3.40 -5.63
C SER A 43 -7.09 3.47 -7.10
N ILE A 44 -7.88 2.49 -7.59
CA ILE A 44 -8.44 2.48 -8.94
C ILE A 44 -9.26 3.76 -9.18
N ARG A 45 -10.16 4.08 -8.28
CA ARG A 45 -11.00 5.28 -8.39
C ARG A 45 -10.17 6.56 -8.42
N ARG A 46 -9.20 6.67 -7.51
CA ARG A 46 -8.30 7.83 -7.43
C ARG A 46 -7.45 7.98 -8.67
N LYS A 47 -6.98 6.87 -9.24
CA LYS A 47 -6.22 6.83 -10.49
C LYS A 47 -6.96 7.53 -11.63
N TYR A 48 -8.27 7.36 -11.71
CA TYR A 48 -9.12 7.98 -12.74
C TYR A 48 -9.75 9.31 -12.29
N GLY A 49 -9.41 9.81 -11.10
CA GLY A 49 -9.93 11.09 -10.58
C GLY A 49 -11.43 11.12 -10.34
N LEU A 50 -12.08 9.96 -10.11
CA LEU A 50 -13.54 9.84 -10.06
C LEU A 50 -14.09 9.73 -8.64
N SER A 51 -15.37 10.08 -8.46
CA SER A 51 -16.13 9.79 -7.25
C SER A 51 -16.59 8.34 -7.21
N ALA A 52 -16.86 7.79 -6.02
CA ALA A 52 -17.38 6.42 -5.89
C ALA A 52 -18.75 6.24 -6.57
N THR A 53 -19.59 7.25 -6.54
CA THR A 53 -20.88 7.27 -7.25
C THR A 53 -20.68 7.21 -8.76
N LYS A 54 -19.74 8.00 -9.30
CA LYS A 54 -19.44 7.99 -10.74
C LYS A 54 -18.89 6.63 -11.19
N MET A 55 -18.01 6.00 -10.39
CA MET A 55 -17.55 4.64 -10.66
C MET A 55 -18.68 3.63 -10.68
N SER A 56 -19.63 3.74 -9.73
CA SER A 56 -20.83 2.88 -9.74
C SER A 56 -21.65 3.02 -11.01
N VAL A 57 -21.85 4.25 -11.51
CA VAL A 57 -22.58 4.52 -12.76
C VAL A 57 -21.87 3.91 -13.97
N ILE A 58 -20.55 4.17 -14.11
CA ILE A 58 -19.76 3.70 -15.26
C ILE A 58 -19.71 2.16 -15.29
N LEU A 59 -19.59 1.51 -14.15
CA LEU A 59 -19.46 0.06 -14.07
C LEU A 59 -20.81 -0.68 -14.03
N GLY A 60 -21.93 0.04 -13.98
CA GLY A 60 -23.25 -0.56 -13.86
C GLY A 60 -23.50 -1.21 -12.51
N PHE A 61 -22.81 -0.78 -11.46
CA PHE A 61 -23.05 -1.22 -10.09
C PHE A 61 -24.25 -0.48 -9.46
N GLY A 62 -24.79 -1.02 -8.37
CA GLY A 62 -25.82 -0.31 -7.60
C GLY A 62 -25.29 1.02 -7.04
N GLU A 63 -26.18 1.99 -6.82
CA GLU A 63 -25.92 3.41 -6.56
C GLU A 63 -24.76 3.70 -5.57
N ASN A 64 -24.67 2.96 -4.47
CA ASN A 64 -23.63 3.14 -3.47
C ASN A 64 -22.64 1.97 -3.42
N GLN A 65 -22.72 1.02 -4.32
CA GLN A 65 -22.03 -0.25 -4.23
C GLN A 65 -20.52 -0.09 -4.25
N TYR A 66 -19.98 0.81 -5.06
CA TYR A 66 -18.54 1.06 -5.12
C TYR A 66 -17.99 1.55 -3.77
N ARG A 67 -18.72 2.46 -3.10
CA ARG A 67 -18.35 2.97 -1.77
C ARG A 67 -18.34 1.87 -0.71
N LEU A 68 -19.31 0.95 -0.74
CA LEU A 68 -19.36 -0.20 0.17
C LEU A 68 -18.11 -1.08 -0.01
N TYR A 69 -17.70 -1.34 -1.24
CA TYR A 69 -16.48 -2.09 -1.53
C TYR A 69 -15.21 -1.38 -1.03
N GLU A 70 -15.13 -0.05 -1.15
CA GLU A 70 -14.03 0.74 -0.56
C GLU A 70 -14.00 0.67 0.97
N ASN A 71 -15.13 0.42 1.60
CA ASN A 71 -15.26 0.32 3.06
C ASN A 71 -15.10 -1.12 3.59
N GLY A 72 -14.85 -2.09 2.72
CA GLY A 72 -14.51 -3.45 3.12
C GLY A 72 -15.54 -4.51 2.79
N ASP A 73 -16.72 -4.15 2.29
CA ASP A 73 -17.71 -5.12 1.82
C ASP A 73 -17.09 -6.03 0.75
N MET A 74 -17.53 -7.29 0.74
CA MET A 74 -17.01 -8.28 -0.19
C MET A 74 -17.74 -8.17 -1.53
N PRO A 75 -17.03 -7.81 -2.64
CA PRO A 75 -17.62 -7.87 -3.97
C PRO A 75 -18.05 -9.29 -4.35
N SER A 76 -19.13 -9.42 -5.13
CA SER A 76 -19.37 -10.65 -5.84
C SER A 76 -18.18 -11.03 -6.73
N LEU A 77 -18.07 -12.32 -7.09
CA LEU A 77 -16.97 -12.72 -7.99
C LEU A 77 -17.01 -12.00 -9.33
N THR A 78 -18.19 -11.70 -9.85
CA THR A 78 -18.35 -10.92 -11.08
C THR A 78 -17.84 -9.49 -10.92
N ASN A 79 -18.30 -8.79 -9.90
CA ASN A 79 -17.87 -7.42 -9.63
C ASN A 79 -16.38 -7.35 -9.26
N GLY A 80 -15.87 -8.36 -8.53
CA GLY A 80 -14.45 -8.46 -8.23
C GLY A 80 -13.59 -8.61 -9.49
N ARG A 81 -14.04 -9.38 -10.48
CA ARG A 81 -13.37 -9.50 -11.79
C ARG A 81 -13.40 -8.19 -12.56
N ILE A 82 -14.55 -7.50 -12.61
CA ILE A 82 -14.66 -6.18 -13.24
C ILE A 82 -13.68 -5.22 -12.57
N LEU A 83 -13.69 -5.09 -11.24
CA LEU A 83 -12.78 -4.23 -10.50
C LEU A 83 -11.30 -4.54 -10.78
N LYS A 84 -10.96 -5.81 -10.96
CA LYS A 84 -9.60 -6.21 -11.31
C LYS A 84 -9.22 -5.81 -12.74
N THR A 85 -10.12 -5.97 -13.70
CA THR A 85 -9.82 -5.69 -15.12
C THR A 85 -9.73 -4.19 -15.41
N ILE A 86 -10.51 -3.37 -14.75
CA ILE A 86 -10.48 -1.90 -14.92
C ILE A 86 -9.24 -1.22 -14.34
N GLN A 87 -8.35 -1.96 -13.68
CA GLN A 87 -7.01 -1.47 -13.34
C GLN A 87 -6.19 -1.15 -14.60
N VAL A 88 -6.51 -1.79 -15.73
CA VAL A 88 -5.92 -1.53 -17.05
C VAL A 88 -6.67 -0.38 -17.70
N PRO A 89 -6.02 0.78 -17.99
CA PRO A 89 -6.71 1.95 -18.52
C PRO A 89 -7.49 1.68 -19.80
N ALA A 90 -6.92 0.95 -20.76
CA ALA A 90 -7.60 0.56 -21.99
C ALA A 90 -8.91 -0.23 -21.75
N VAL A 91 -8.93 -1.10 -20.74
CA VAL A 91 -10.16 -1.83 -20.37
C VAL A 91 -11.18 -0.87 -19.72
N PHE A 92 -10.73 0.03 -18.86
CA PHE A 92 -11.63 1.01 -18.26
C PHE A 92 -12.25 1.94 -19.31
N ALA A 93 -11.50 2.33 -20.35
CA ALA A 93 -12.01 3.09 -21.49
C ALA A 93 -13.24 2.43 -22.14
N THR A 94 -13.27 1.10 -22.26
CA THR A 94 -14.44 0.38 -22.84
C THR A 94 -15.70 0.52 -21.98
N PHE A 95 -15.55 0.54 -20.64
CA PHE A 95 -16.69 0.79 -19.73
C PHE A 95 -17.16 2.24 -19.81
N VAL A 96 -16.22 3.20 -19.92
CA VAL A 96 -16.55 4.62 -20.07
C VAL A 96 -17.32 4.85 -21.39
N GLU A 97 -16.87 4.26 -22.48
CA GLU A 97 -17.56 4.33 -23.79
C GLU A 97 -18.96 3.71 -23.71
N ALA A 98 -19.12 2.56 -23.07
CA ALA A 98 -20.42 1.92 -22.88
C ALA A 98 -21.38 2.77 -22.02
N ALA A 99 -20.84 3.54 -21.08
CA ALA A 99 -21.60 4.42 -20.19
C ALA A 99 -21.73 5.88 -20.74
N LYS A 100 -21.29 6.17 -21.96
CA LYS A 100 -21.23 7.53 -22.54
C LYS A 100 -22.55 8.29 -22.42
N ASN A 101 -23.66 7.63 -22.65
CA ASN A 101 -24.98 8.24 -22.56
C ASN A 101 -25.41 8.61 -21.13
N LEU A 102 -24.67 8.14 -20.10
CA LEU A 102 -24.90 8.43 -18.69
C LEU A 102 -23.96 9.52 -18.15
N LEU A 103 -23.08 10.04 -19.01
CA LEU A 103 -22.09 11.08 -18.73
C LEU A 103 -22.42 12.32 -19.56
N ASN A 104 -22.13 13.51 -19.03
CA ASN A 104 -22.10 14.68 -19.89
C ASN A 104 -20.80 14.71 -20.72
N THR A 105 -20.80 15.49 -21.81
CA THR A 105 -19.67 15.55 -22.74
C THR A 105 -18.36 15.95 -22.05
N GLU A 106 -18.40 16.96 -21.19
CA GLU A 106 -17.22 17.45 -20.46
C GLU A 106 -16.63 16.40 -19.54
N GLU A 107 -17.49 15.68 -18.79
CA GLU A 107 -17.06 14.56 -17.94
C GLU A 107 -16.44 13.43 -18.74
N TYR A 108 -17.08 13.06 -19.86
CA TYR A 108 -16.57 12.01 -20.74
C TYR A 108 -15.19 12.36 -21.29
N ASP A 109 -15.03 13.56 -21.84
CA ASP A 109 -13.76 14.02 -22.43
C ASP A 109 -12.64 14.07 -21.39
N LYS A 110 -12.95 14.56 -20.18
CA LYS A 110 -11.99 14.60 -19.06
C LYS A 110 -11.54 13.21 -18.64
N ILE A 111 -12.44 12.23 -18.57
CA ILE A 111 -12.11 10.86 -18.20
C ILE A 111 -11.24 10.22 -19.29
N MET A 112 -11.58 10.40 -20.55
CA MET A 112 -10.82 9.84 -21.68
C MET A 112 -9.42 10.43 -21.75
N LEU A 113 -9.25 11.74 -21.52
CA LEU A 113 -7.94 12.37 -21.46
C LEU A 113 -7.08 11.78 -20.31
N CYS A 114 -7.65 11.63 -19.12
CA CYS A 114 -6.95 11.00 -17.99
C CYS A 114 -6.51 9.56 -18.33
N ILE A 115 -7.33 8.79 -19.04
CA ILE A 115 -6.98 7.43 -19.47
C ILE A 115 -5.79 7.46 -20.44
N GLU A 116 -5.79 8.36 -21.41
CA GLU A 116 -4.69 8.52 -22.37
C GLU A 116 -3.36 8.88 -21.69
N GLU A 117 -3.39 9.81 -20.72
CA GLU A 117 -2.22 10.15 -19.91
C GLU A 117 -1.66 8.94 -19.14
N LEU A 118 -2.55 8.12 -18.55
CA LEU A 118 -2.16 6.92 -17.80
C LEU A 118 -1.57 5.81 -18.68
N GLU A 119 -1.98 5.71 -19.94
CA GLU A 119 -1.40 4.76 -20.90
C GLU A 119 0.03 5.15 -21.31
N ASN A 120 0.32 6.45 -21.31
CA ASN A 120 1.64 7.01 -21.61
C ASN A 120 2.64 7.00 -20.45
N GLU A 121 2.26 6.47 -19.24
CA GLU A 121 3.16 6.39 -18.10
C GLU A 121 4.48 5.67 -18.40
N SER A 122 5.58 6.28 -17.95
CA SER A 122 6.94 5.83 -18.17
C SER A 122 7.21 4.40 -17.70
N ASN A 123 7.73 3.55 -18.57
CA ASN A 123 8.22 2.19 -18.27
C ASN A 123 9.32 2.19 -17.19
N THR A 124 10.04 3.30 -16.97
CA THR A 124 11.10 3.45 -15.98
C THR A 124 10.59 3.27 -14.54
N SER A 125 9.45 3.89 -14.20
CA SER A 125 8.85 3.75 -12.86
C SER A 125 8.43 2.30 -12.55
N LYS A 126 7.94 1.59 -13.55
CA LYS A 126 7.60 0.15 -13.42
C LYS A 126 8.85 -0.69 -13.17
N LEU A 127 9.94 -0.39 -13.88
CA LEU A 127 11.20 -1.11 -13.72
C LEU A 127 11.80 -0.90 -12.32
N ILE A 128 11.85 0.35 -11.84
CA ILE A 128 12.34 0.67 -10.49
C ILE A 128 11.52 -0.08 -9.44
N LYS A 129 10.19 -0.09 -9.57
CA LYS A 129 9.32 -0.84 -8.67
C LYS A 129 9.64 -2.32 -8.65
N GLN A 130 9.88 -2.95 -9.81
CA GLN A 130 10.27 -4.36 -9.91
C GLN A 130 11.66 -4.65 -9.34
N LEU A 131 12.57 -3.67 -9.32
CA LEU A 131 13.89 -3.81 -8.71
C LEU A 131 13.84 -3.79 -7.19
N ILE A 132 12.94 -3.01 -6.59
CA ILE A 132 12.80 -2.84 -5.13
C ILE A 132 11.93 -3.93 -4.53
N PHE A 133 10.74 -4.17 -5.11
CA PHE A 133 9.80 -5.15 -4.58
C PHE A 133 10.01 -6.52 -5.19
N THR A 134 9.93 -7.56 -4.37
CA THR A 134 10.08 -8.96 -4.80
C THR A 134 8.81 -9.55 -5.36
N THR A 135 7.69 -8.84 -5.25
CA THR A 135 6.38 -9.26 -5.71
C THR A 135 5.61 -8.06 -6.25
N ASP A 136 4.82 -8.28 -7.28
CA ASP A 136 3.97 -7.23 -7.89
C ASP A 136 2.62 -7.09 -7.18
N GLY A 137 2.23 -8.11 -6.41
CA GLY A 137 0.92 -8.21 -5.78
C GLY A 137 0.98 -8.46 -4.30
N ARG A 138 -0.19 -8.72 -3.75
CA ARG A 138 -0.39 -9.01 -2.35
C ARG A 138 -0.18 -10.49 -2.06
N ASN A 139 0.48 -10.79 -0.98
CA ASN A 139 0.62 -12.15 -0.45
C ASN A 139 0.91 -12.12 1.06
N GLN A 140 0.98 -13.29 1.67
CA GLN A 140 1.24 -13.41 3.11
C GLN A 140 2.62 -12.87 3.53
N TRP A 141 3.61 -12.84 2.62
CA TRP A 141 4.99 -12.43 2.93
C TRP A 141 5.18 -10.91 2.98
N ASN A 142 4.31 -10.17 2.28
CA ASN A 142 4.28 -8.70 2.35
C ASN A 142 3.10 -8.15 3.17
N GLY A 143 2.54 -8.99 4.06
CA GLY A 143 1.41 -8.60 4.90
C GLY A 143 0.18 -8.16 4.12
N TYR A 144 -0.05 -8.72 2.93
CA TYR A 144 -1.12 -8.34 1.99
C TYR A 144 -1.12 -6.85 1.62
N ALA A 145 -0.02 -6.12 1.84
CA ALA A 145 0.13 -4.74 1.35
C ALA A 145 0.45 -4.73 -0.15
N LEU A 146 -0.18 -3.81 -0.89
CA LEU A 146 0.19 -3.59 -2.28
C LEU A 146 1.55 -2.87 -2.34
N PRO A 147 2.56 -3.39 -3.07
CA PRO A 147 3.83 -2.71 -3.22
C PRO A 147 3.67 -1.27 -3.73
N SER A 148 4.10 -0.29 -2.95
CA SER A 148 3.89 1.14 -3.23
C SER A 148 5.16 1.96 -2.99
N MET A 149 5.70 2.52 -4.07
CA MET A 149 6.87 3.43 -4.00
C MET A 149 6.56 4.68 -3.17
N SER A 150 5.37 5.27 -3.35
CA SER A 150 4.95 6.45 -2.60
C SER A 150 4.90 6.18 -1.09
N LYS A 151 4.25 5.09 -0.67
CA LYS A 151 4.17 4.73 0.75
C LYS A 151 5.54 4.38 1.33
N LEU A 152 6.37 3.63 0.59
CA LEU A 152 7.72 3.32 1.01
C LEU A 152 8.54 4.59 1.24
N LYS A 153 8.59 5.48 0.23
CA LYS A 153 9.29 6.76 0.30
C LYS A 153 8.80 7.61 1.48
N ASN A 154 7.49 7.80 1.61
CA ASN A 154 6.93 8.63 2.68
C ASN A 154 7.11 8.02 4.08
N THR A 155 7.10 6.69 4.21
CA THR A 155 7.47 6.03 5.47
C THR A 155 8.93 6.31 5.84
N MET A 156 9.84 6.27 4.88
CA MET A 156 11.24 6.60 5.10
C MET A 156 11.42 8.08 5.46
N LEU A 157 10.77 9.01 4.73
CA LEU A 157 10.81 10.44 5.01
C LEU A 157 10.29 10.77 6.41
N TYR A 158 9.19 10.16 6.84
CA TYR A 158 8.67 10.30 8.20
C TYR A 158 9.73 10.02 9.27
N PHE A 159 10.45 8.91 9.14
CA PHE A 159 11.49 8.57 10.12
C PHE A 159 12.73 9.46 9.97
N ILE A 160 13.13 9.81 8.74
CA ILE A 160 14.25 10.71 8.49
C ILE A 160 14.00 12.07 9.15
N GLU A 161 12.81 12.62 8.99
CA GLU A 161 12.41 13.89 9.60
C GLU A 161 12.40 13.79 11.14
N LYS A 162 11.72 12.76 11.67
CA LYS A 162 11.54 12.57 13.11
C LYS A 162 12.87 12.39 13.87
N PHE A 163 13.87 11.75 13.26
CA PHE A 163 15.16 11.46 13.87
C PHE A 163 16.32 12.36 13.33
N ASN A 164 16.00 13.35 12.52
CA ASN A 164 17.00 14.19 11.84
C ASN A 164 18.05 13.34 11.12
N GLY A 165 17.57 12.42 10.28
CA GLY A 165 18.34 11.40 9.56
C GLY A 165 18.48 10.09 10.35
N VAL A 166 18.50 8.96 9.63
CA VAL A 166 18.41 7.61 10.19
C VAL A 166 19.51 6.72 9.61
N PHE A 167 20.21 5.95 10.45
CA PHE A 167 21.15 4.96 9.95
C PHE A 167 20.44 3.83 9.19
N VAL A 168 21.05 3.32 8.13
CA VAL A 168 20.51 2.20 7.31
C VAL A 168 20.11 1.01 8.19
N THR A 169 20.94 0.65 9.17
CA THR A 169 20.64 -0.43 10.11
C THR A 169 19.42 -0.17 10.98
N GLN A 170 19.19 1.09 11.36
CA GLN A 170 18.01 1.51 12.10
C GLN A 170 16.78 1.54 11.18
N MET A 171 16.89 2.10 9.97
CA MET A 171 15.81 2.15 9.00
C MET A 171 15.24 0.76 8.67
N ASN A 172 16.10 -0.25 8.56
CA ASN A 172 15.67 -1.64 8.41
C ASN A 172 14.65 -2.07 9.47
N LYS A 173 14.87 -1.68 10.72
CA LYS A 173 14.01 -2.03 11.85
C LYS A 173 12.74 -1.19 11.85
N LEU A 174 12.86 0.11 11.58
CA LEU A 174 11.73 1.03 11.52
C LEU A 174 10.73 0.61 10.43
N LEU A 175 11.21 0.26 9.23
CA LEU A 175 10.37 -0.24 8.15
C LEU A 175 9.69 -1.57 8.54
N PHE A 176 10.42 -2.50 9.15
CA PHE A 176 9.84 -3.75 9.60
C PHE A 176 8.73 -3.53 10.64
N TYR A 177 9.00 -2.71 11.66
CA TYR A 177 8.01 -2.45 12.70
C TYR A 177 6.80 -1.68 12.18
N ALA A 178 7.00 -0.75 11.23
CA ALA A 178 5.90 -0.05 10.59
C ALA A 178 4.94 -1.02 9.85
N ASP A 179 5.50 -1.91 9.02
CA ASP A 179 4.71 -2.94 8.32
C ASP A 179 4.07 -3.92 9.29
N PHE A 180 4.80 -4.39 10.32
CA PHE A 180 4.30 -5.33 11.32
C PHE A 180 3.15 -4.75 12.15
N LEU A 181 3.30 -3.51 12.65
CA LEU A 181 2.24 -2.86 13.43
C LEU A 181 1.01 -2.56 12.59
N ALA A 182 1.20 -2.14 11.33
CA ALA A 182 0.11 -1.97 10.39
C ALA A 182 -0.64 -3.30 10.16
N TYR A 183 0.10 -4.38 9.90
CA TYR A 183 -0.50 -5.70 9.73
C TYR A 183 -1.23 -6.18 10.99
N ARG A 184 -0.63 -6.01 12.17
CA ARG A 184 -1.24 -6.40 13.44
C ARG A 184 -2.55 -5.65 13.72
N SER A 185 -2.64 -4.38 13.37
CA SER A 185 -3.82 -3.54 13.66
C SER A 185 -4.91 -3.61 12.59
N ARG A 186 -4.53 -3.79 11.33
CA ARG A 186 -5.44 -3.66 10.17
C ARG A 186 -5.55 -4.91 9.32
N GLY A 187 -4.73 -5.94 9.59
CA GLY A 187 -4.59 -7.11 8.72
C GLY A 187 -3.88 -6.82 7.39
N LEU A 188 -3.33 -5.61 7.21
CA LEU A 188 -2.59 -5.16 6.03
C LEU A 188 -1.29 -4.49 6.46
N GLY A 189 -0.19 -4.86 5.83
CA GLY A 189 1.07 -4.13 5.93
C GLY A 189 0.96 -2.71 5.35
N LEU A 190 2.04 -1.97 5.37
CA LEU A 190 2.08 -0.56 4.97
C LEU A 190 2.75 -0.38 3.59
N THR A 191 4.00 -0.85 3.46
CA THR A 191 4.85 -0.55 2.29
C THR A 191 4.74 -1.57 1.16
N GLY A 192 4.42 -2.83 1.51
CA GLY A 192 4.44 -3.97 0.59
C GLY A 192 5.83 -4.61 0.42
N LEU A 193 6.80 -4.24 1.25
CA LEU A 193 8.10 -4.91 1.31
C LEU A 193 7.97 -6.33 1.86
N VAL A 194 8.83 -7.22 1.37
CA VAL A 194 9.08 -8.53 1.97
C VAL A 194 10.35 -8.42 2.82
N PHE A 195 10.32 -9.00 4.01
CA PHE A 195 11.44 -8.98 4.94
C PHE A 195 12.06 -10.36 5.10
N LYS A 196 13.38 -10.39 5.25
CA LYS A 196 14.13 -11.59 5.60
C LYS A 196 14.76 -11.47 6.98
N ALA A 197 14.81 -12.59 7.70
CA ALA A 197 15.52 -12.68 8.97
C ALA A 197 17.03 -12.81 8.71
N VAL A 198 17.81 -11.96 9.36
CA VAL A 198 19.28 -12.04 9.38
C VAL A 198 19.76 -12.00 10.85
N PRO A 199 21.02 -12.36 11.16
CA PRO A 199 21.50 -12.45 12.55
C PRO A 199 21.27 -11.21 13.41
N TYR A 200 21.25 -10.03 12.80
CA TYR A 200 21.04 -8.75 13.50
C TYR A 200 19.58 -8.23 13.41
N GLY A 201 18.65 -9.10 13.02
CA GLY A 201 17.20 -8.82 12.94
C GLY A 201 16.69 -8.64 11.52
N PRO A 202 15.39 -8.35 11.33
CA PRO A 202 14.77 -8.27 10.02
C PRO A 202 15.30 -7.12 9.17
N VAL A 203 15.44 -7.39 7.87
CA VAL A 203 15.78 -6.39 6.84
C VAL A 203 14.88 -6.59 5.62
N PRO A 204 14.56 -5.54 4.83
CA PRO A 204 13.93 -5.72 3.53
C PRO A 204 14.75 -6.69 2.67
N GLU A 205 14.10 -7.57 1.92
CA GLU A 205 14.79 -8.61 1.16
C GLU A 205 15.82 -8.02 0.16
N ARG A 206 15.49 -6.87 -0.42
CA ARG A 206 16.36 -6.12 -1.35
C ARG A 206 16.79 -4.78 -0.76
N TRP A 207 17.22 -4.77 0.49
CA TRP A 207 17.54 -3.55 1.25
C TRP A 207 18.57 -2.64 0.54
N ASP A 208 19.55 -3.22 -0.14
CA ASP A 208 20.54 -2.49 -0.92
C ASP A 208 19.90 -1.64 -2.04
N ARG A 209 18.90 -2.18 -2.72
CA ARG A 209 18.16 -1.49 -3.78
C ARG A 209 17.15 -0.49 -3.23
N VAL A 210 16.50 -0.81 -2.11
CA VAL A 210 15.58 0.12 -1.43
C VAL A 210 16.28 1.46 -1.17
N TYR A 211 17.48 1.43 -0.61
CA TYR A 211 18.17 2.66 -0.23
C TYR A 211 18.91 3.35 -1.39
N SER A 212 19.15 2.69 -2.51
CA SER A 212 19.82 3.26 -3.67
C SER A 212 18.88 3.71 -4.79
N LEU A 213 17.63 3.24 -4.79
CA LEU A 213 16.68 3.50 -5.88
C LEU A 213 15.45 4.30 -5.44
N VAL A 214 15.28 4.62 -4.15
CA VAL A 214 14.22 5.52 -3.71
C VAL A 214 14.72 6.95 -3.88
N ASP A 215 14.04 7.68 -4.77
CA ASP A 215 14.37 9.07 -5.10
C ASP A 215 14.29 9.99 -3.87
N ASP A 216 15.08 11.07 -3.88
CA ASP A 216 15.13 12.11 -2.85
C ASP A 216 15.63 11.66 -1.46
N ILE A 217 16.19 10.44 -1.36
CA ILE A 217 16.83 9.95 -0.14
C ILE A 217 18.32 9.74 -0.42
N GLU A 218 19.13 10.49 0.26
CA GLU A 218 20.59 10.47 0.11
C GLU A 218 21.24 9.56 1.14
N GLN A 219 22.28 8.85 0.73
CA GLN A 219 23.11 8.02 1.59
C GLN A 219 24.40 8.77 1.96
N MET A 220 24.50 9.18 3.21
CA MET A 220 25.65 9.92 3.73
C MET A 220 26.55 8.99 4.56
N PRO A 221 27.79 8.67 4.11
CA PRO A 221 28.73 7.91 4.92
C PRO A 221 29.16 8.75 6.12
N ILE A 222 29.13 8.13 7.30
CA ILE A 222 29.57 8.76 8.56
C ILE A 222 30.63 7.87 9.20
N GLU A 223 31.77 8.48 9.52
CA GLU A 223 32.79 7.86 10.33
C GLU A 223 32.70 8.34 11.78
N SER A 224 32.56 7.42 12.70
CA SER A 224 32.62 7.71 14.14
C SER A 224 34.04 7.94 14.58
N LYS A 225 34.25 8.78 15.61
CA LYS A 225 35.54 8.99 16.25
C LYS A 225 36.19 7.70 16.77
N ASN A 226 35.42 6.62 16.92
CA ASN A 226 35.89 5.30 17.36
C ASN A 226 36.22 4.35 16.22
N GLY A 227 36.32 4.83 14.97
CA GLY A 227 36.66 3.99 13.81
C GLY A 227 35.50 3.16 13.23
N ASN A 228 34.31 3.26 13.80
CA ASN A 228 33.12 2.60 13.23
C ASN A 228 32.55 3.48 12.10
N SER A 229 32.36 2.91 10.93
CA SER A 229 31.70 3.56 9.80
C SER A 229 30.23 3.13 9.71
N GLY A 230 29.37 4.04 9.29
CA GLY A 230 27.94 3.76 9.05
C GLY A 230 27.41 4.66 7.93
N THR A 231 26.28 4.25 7.34
CA THR A 231 25.58 5.06 6.34
C THR A 231 24.32 5.64 6.95
N LYS A 232 24.18 6.96 6.93
CA LYS A 232 23.00 7.69 7.38
C LYS A 232 22.15 8.08 6.17
N LEU A 233 20.85 7.84 6.25
CA LEU A 233 19.88 8.29 5.28
C LEU A 233 19.39 9.68 5.67
N VAL A 234 19.43 10.61 4.73
CA VAL A 234 18.99 11.99 4.87
C VAL A 234 18.14 12.38 3.66
N SER A 235 17.32 13.41 3.81
CA SER A 235 16.55 14.00 2.72
C SER A 235 16.36 15.48 2.97
N ALA A 236 16.32 16.27 1.90
CA ALA A 236 15.85 17.66 1.94
C ALA A 236 14.34 17.78 1.70
N LEU A 237 13.70 16.66 1.28
CA LEU A 237 12.26 16.61 1.06
C LEU A 237 11.55 16.37 2.39
N GLU A 238 10.50 17.14 2.64
CA GLU A 238 9.63 16.95 3.80
C GLU A 238 8.69 15.76 3.60
N PHE A 239 8.24 15.19 4.68
CA PHE A 239 7.24 14.12 4.68
C PHE A 239 5.88 14.64 4.20
N ASP A 240 5.25 13.92 3.27
CA ASP A 240 3.90 14.21 2.78
C ASP A 240 2.86 13.39 3.55
N GLU A 241 2.23 14.05 4.53
CA GLU A 241 1.19 13.44 5.37
C GLU A 241 -0.02 12.96 4.56
N ALA A 242 -0.37 13.64 3.46
CA ALA A 242 -1.51 13.29 2.62
C ALA A 242 -1.34 11.96 1.87
N SER A 243 -0.12 11.45 1.76
CA SER A 243 0.20 10.17 1.11
C SER A 243 -0.17 8.94 1.93
N LEU A 244 -0.43 9.10 3.24
CA LEU A 244 -0.79 8.05 4.19
C LEU A 244 -2.16 8.30 4.80
N SER A 245 -2.85 7.25 5.23
CA SER A 245 -4.10 7.39 5.97
C SER A 245 -3.83 7.73 7.44
N GLU A 246 -4.84 8.26 8.15
CA GLU A 246 -4.76 8.53 9.59
C GLU A 246 -4.38 7.28 10.40
N GLU A 247 -4.91 6.10 10.00
CA GLU A 247 -4.57 4.83 10.63
C GLU A 247 -3.10 4.45 10.39
N GLU A 248 -2.57 4.70 9.18
CA GLU A 248 -1.18 4.45 8.83
C GLU A 248 -0.24 5.38 9.61
N LEU A 249 -0.59 6.66 9.71
CA LEU A 249 0.14 7.63 10.54
C LEU A 249 0.13 7.23 12.02
N SER A 250 -1.02 6.77 12.54
CA SER A 250 -1.11 6.25 13.91
C SER A 250 -0.21 5.02 14.14
N CYS A 251 -0.02 4.17 13.13
CA CYS A 251 0.93 3.06 13.21
C CYS A 251 2.38 3.56 13.26
N LEU A 252 2.75 4.52 12.38
CA LEU A 252 4.10 5.08 12.36
C LEU A 252 4.46 5.79 13.67
N ALA A 253 3.51 6.49 14.29
CA ALA A 253 3.72 7.20 15.55
C ALA A 253 4.01 6.26 16.75
N LYS A 254 3.70 4.97 16.64
CA LYS A 254 3.95 3.94 17.66
C LYS A 254 5.29 3.22 17.49
N VAL A 255 5.96 3.42 16.36
CA VAL A 255 7.29 2.87 16.06
C VAL A 255 8.37 3.78 16.65
#